data_5b3e668917ea1161c75a210ad6592cd2
#
_entry.id   5b3e668917ea1161c75a210ad6592cd2
#
_cell.length_a   1.000
_cell.length_b   1.000
_cell.length_c   1.000
_cell.angle_alpha   90.00
_cell.angle_beta   90.00
_cell.angle_gamma   90.00
#
_symmetry.space_group_name_H-M   'P 1'
#
loop_
_entity.id
_entity.type
_entity.pdbx_description
1 polymer ?
#
loop_
_entity_poly.entity_id
_entity_poly.type
_entity_poly.pdbx_seq_one_letter_code
_entity_poly.pdbx_strand_id
1 'polypeptide(L)'
;MVPHPPLTAHYAGPEGKPAFVNRLFDAGAKHYDSVVDWGFLGSGAVYRRWALQRNGLRPGDRLLDVACGTGLVALAAMKILGTAENITCLDPSEGMLAVARTKLAAHFVAGRAERLPFPDNTFDFLTMGYALRHVTSLDETFREYRRVLKPGGRLLILEVTKPAGRAGAFLFRLYFGRIYPFLTRVFTRSLDARDMMAYFWETMDACVPPAAVLASLRAAGLARAERAGQLGLFSEYTAVKA
;
A
#
# COMPACT_ATOMS: atom_id res chain seq x y z
N MET A 1 14.81 -9.19 -2.72
CA MET A 1 13.92 -9.40 -3.89
C MET A 1 13.26 -8.09 -4.27
N VAL A 2 13.24 -7.73 -5.56
CA VAL A 2 12.52 -6.56 -6.07
C VAL A 2 11.04 -6.93 -6.36
N PRO A 3 10.07 -6.04 -6.12
CA PRO A 3 8.64 -6.34 -6.34
C PRO A 3 8.23 -6.45 -7.82
N HIS A 4 8.98 -5.85 -8.72
CA HIS A 4 8.82 -5.97 -10.18
C HIS A 4 10.12 -5.60 -10.90
N PRO A 5 10.34 -6.03 -12.16
CA PRO A 5 11.47 -5.60 -12.97
C PRO A 5 11.53 -4.06 -13.13
N PRO A 6 12.71 -3.47 -13.37
CA PRO A 6 12.80 -2.04 -13.63
C PRO A 6 11.93 -1.61 -14.81
N LEU A 7 11.18 -0.53 -14.63
CA LEU A 7 10.36 0.07 -15.69
C LEU A 7 11.21 1.16 -16.39
N THR A 8 12.01 0.75 -17.36
CA THR A 8 12.99 1.61 -18.03
C THR A 8 12.39 2.80 -18.79
N ALA A 9 11.07 2.76 -19.05
CA ALA A 9 10.34 3.91 -19.59
C ALA A 9 10.22 5.08 -18.60
N HIS A 10 10.36 4.83 -17.28
CA HIS A 10 10.14 5.81 -16.23
C HIS A 10 11.43 6.24 -15.51
N TYR A 11 12.40 5.33 -15.37
CA TYR A 11 13.66 5.61 -14.67
C TYR A 11 14.82 4.75 -15.21
N ALA A 12 16.02 5.33 -15.23
CA ALA A 12 17.21 4.73 -15.85
C ALA A 12 17.78 3.50 -15.12
N GLY A 13 17.25 3.14 -13.94
CA GLY A 13 17.71 1.98 -13.16
C GLY A 13 17.07 1.92 -11.79
N PRO A 14 17.33 0.87 -11.01
CA PRO A 14 16.72 0.69 -9.67
C PRO A 14 16.92 1.87 -8.73
N GLU A 15 18.05 2.56 -8.84
CA GLU A 15 18.42 3.71 -8.02
C GLU A 15 17.54 4.94 -8.29
N GLY A 16 17.08 5.10 -9.54
CA GLY A 16 16.18 6.19 -9.93
C GLY A 16 14.72 6.00 -9.48
N LYS A 17 14.32 4.75 -9.17
CA LYS A 17 12.94 4.42 -8.79
C LYS A 17 12.42 5.24 -7.61
N PRO A 18 13.12 5.38 -6.46
CA PRO A 18 12.59 6.11 -5.32
C PRO A 18 12.29 7.57 -5.61
N ALA A 19 13.22 8.26 -6.29
CA ALA A 19 13.05 9.66 -6.63
C ALA A 19 11.92 9.88 -7.64
N PHE A 20 11.78 8.98 -8.61
CA PHE A 20 10.69 8.99 -9.58
C PHE A 20 9.34 8.79 -8.89
N VAL A 21 9.21 7.73 -8.08
CA VAL A 21 7.98 7.38 -7.36
C VAL A 21 7.55 8.54 -6.47
N ASN A 22 8.49 9.12 -5.73
CA ASN A 22 8.19 10.24 -4.83
C ASN A 22 7.62 11.45 -5.59
N ARG A 23 8.28 11.88 -6.68
CA ARG A 23 7.78 12.99 -7.50
C ARG A 23 6.40 12.71 -8.10
N LEU A 24 6.17 11.47 -8.56
CA LEU A 24 4.90 11.08 -9.16
C LEU A 24 3.75 11.18 -8.16
N PHE A 25 3.96 10.69 -6.94
CA PHE A 25 2.96 10.74 -5.88
C PHE A 25 2.78 12.14 -5.30
N ASP A 26 3.85 12.94 -5.19
CA ASP A 26 3.77 14.35 -4.79
C ASP A 26 2.88 15.15 -5.77
N ALA A 27 3.12 15.00 -7.08
CA ALA A 27 2.35 15.68 -8.11
C ALA A 27 0.87 15.23 -8.14
N GLY A 28 0.62 13.93 -7.95
CA GLY A 28 -0.72 13.33 -7.99
C GLY A 28 -1.53 13.46 -6.70
N ALA A 29 -0.93 13.88 -5.58
CA ALA A 29 -1.51 13.80 -4.24
C ALA A 29 -2.90 14.43 -4.11
N LYS A 30 -3.12 15.61 -4.70
CA LYS A 30 -4.39 16.36 -4.65
C LYS A 30 -5.56 15.61 -5.32
N HIS A 31 -5.28 14.76 -6.29
CA HIS A 31 -6.29 14.03 -7.06
C HIS A 31 -6.43 12.56 -6.62
N TYR A 32 -5.50 12.08 -5.79
CA TYR A 32 -5.38 10.67 -5.43
C TYR A 32 -6.69 10.07 -4.90
N ASP A 33 -7.30 10.71 -3.90
CA ASP A 33 -8.51 10.19 -3.27
C ASP A 33 -9.67 10.10 -4.24
N SER A 34 -9.91 11.16 -5.01
CA SER A 34 -11.00 11.18 -6.01
C SER A 34 -10.80 10.08 -7.04
N VAL A 35 -9.57 9.86 -7.48
CA VAL A 35 -9.23 8.79 -8.42
C VAL A 35 -9.51 7.42 -7.80
N VAL A 36 -9.03 7.17 -6.58
CA VAL A 36 -9.23 5.88 -5.89
C VAL A 36 -10.71 5.63 -5.58
N ASP A 37 -11.43 6.62 -5.08
CA ASP A 37 -12.85 6.49 -4.75
C ASP A 37 -13.68 6.21 -6.00
N TRP A 38 -13.41 6.90 -7.09
CA TRP A 38 -14.09 6.69 -8.35
C TRP A 38 -13.81 5.32 -8.96
N GLY A 39 -12.54 4.90 -8.95
CA GLY A 39 -12.10 3.61 -9.48
C GLY A 39 -12.71 2.39 -8.77
N PHE A 40 -13.15 2.56 -7.53
CA PHE A 40 -13.75 1.49 -6.72
C PHE A 40 -15.17 1.83 -6.24
N LEU A 41 -15.84 2.81 -6.87
CA LEU A 41 -17.22 3.21 -6.59
C LEU A 41 -17.47 3.50 -5.08
N GLY A 42 -16.50 4.11 -4.41
CA GLY A 42 -16.58 4.45 -2.98
C GLY A 42 -16.49 3.26 -2.01
N SER A 43 -16.41 2.02 -2.51
CA SER A 43 -16.38 0.82 -1.65
C SER A 43 -15.08 0.66 -0.86
N GLY A 44 -14.03 1.38 -1.24
CA GLY A 44 -12.70 1.22 -0.68
C GLY A 44 -12.61 1.47 0.83
N ALA A 45 -13.36 2.44 1.37
CA ALA A 45 -13.37 2.73 2.81
C ALA A 45 -13.98 1.59 3.63
N VAL A 46 -15.07 1.00 3.13
CA VAL A 46 -15.75 -0.15 3.76
C VAL A 46 -14.85 -1.37 3.73
N TYR A 47 -14.24 -1.65 2.58
CA TYR A 47 -13.34 -2.79 2.41
C TYR A 47 -12.12 -2.70 3.35
N ARG A 48 -11.44 -1.53 3.43
CA ARG A 48 -10.29 -1.33 4.32
C ARG A 48 -10.67 -1.57 5.78
N ARG A 49 -11.82 -1.04 6.22
CA ARG A 49 -12.30 -1.25 7.58
C ARG A 49 -12.57 -2.73 7.88
N TRP A 50 -13.23 -3.44 6.98
CA TRP A 50 -13.49 -4.87 7.15
C TRP A 50 -12.20 -5.70 7.13
N ALA A 51 -11.24 -5.36 6.28
CA ALA A 51 -9.95 -6.03 6.24
C ALA A 51 -9.20 -5.86 7.57
N LEU A 52 -9.14 -4.65 8.11
CA LEU A 52 -8.51 -4.37 9.41
C LEU A 52 -9.19 -5.14 10.56
N GLN A 53 -10.52 -5.11 10.62
CA GLN A 53 -11.29 -5.81 11.68
C GLN A 53 -11.10 -7.32 11.62
N ARG A 54 -11.24 -7.91 10.45
CA ARG A 54 -11.13 -9.37 10.25
C ARG A 54 -9.71 -9.88 10.51
N ASN A 55 -8.69 -9.05 10.28
CA ASN A 55 -7.30 -9.37 10.56
C ASN A 55 -6.85 -8.93 11.97
N GLY A 56 -7.80 -8.51 12.79
CA GLY A 56 -7.67 -8.44 14.25
C GLY A 56 -7.11 -7.14 14.79
N LEU A 57 -7.23 -6.01 14.09
CA LEU A 57 -6.99 -4.69 14.69
C LEU A 57 -8.02 -4.44 15.79
N ARG A 58 -7.56 -4.00 16.97
CA ARG A 58 -8.39 -3.84 18.18
C ARG A 58 -8.19 -2.46 18.80
N PRO A 59 -9.19 -1.96 19.55
CA PRO A 59 -8.99 -0.79 20.39
C PRO A 59 -7.78 -0.97 21.31
N GLY A 60 -6.94 0.07 21.41
CA GLY A 60 -5.72 0.05 22.20
C GLY A 60 -4.45 -0.39 21.46
N ASP A 61 -4.56 -1.03 20.27
CA ASP A 61 -3.39 -1.36 19.46
C ASP A 61 -2.66 -0.08 19.00
N ARG A 62 -1.33 -0.09 19.03
CA ARG A 62 -0.48 0.91 18.37
C ARG A 62 -0.27 0.48 16.93
N LEU A 63 -0.82 1.28 16.02
CA LEU A 63 -0.78 1.02 14.57
C LEU A 63 0.33 1.82 13.89
N LEU A 64 1.09 1.16 13.01
CA LEU A 64 1.92 1.80 12.00
C LEU A 64 1.31 1.56 10.60
N ASP A 65 0.94 2.64 9.91
CA ASP A 65 0.51 2.60 8.50
C ASP A 65 1.70 3.04 7.62
N VAL A 66 2.33 2.09 6.94
CA VAL A 66 3.53 2.31 6.11
C VAL A 66 3.13 2.57 4.67
N ALA A 67 3.75 3.58 4.07
CA ALA A 67 3.32 4.15 2.79
C ALA A 67 1.83 4.50 2.84
N CYS A 68 1.49 5.29 3.86
CA CYS A 68 0.10 5.63 4.19
C CYS A 68 -0.59 6.48 3.11
N GLY A 69 0.18 7.10 2.21
CA GLY A 69 -0.34 8.01 1.19
C GLY A 69 -1.16 9.13 1.82
N THR A 70 -2.37 9.32 1.33
CA THR A 70 -3.32 10.31 1.85
C THR A 70 -4.07 9.85 3.12
N GLY A 71 -3.64 8.76 3.76
CA GLY A 71 -4.15 8.28 5.05
C GLY A 71 -5.45 7.45 4.99
N LEU A 72 -5.82 6.89 3.83
CA LEU A 72 -7.10 6.18 3.68
C LEU A 72 -7.21 4.90 4.54
N VAL A 73 -6.10 4.18 4.77
CA VAL A 73 -6.06 3.01 5.67
C VAL A 73 -6.10 3.47 7.12
N ALA A 74 -5.31 4.49 7.46
CA ALA A 74 -5.29 5.10 8.79
C ALA A 74 -6.67 5.64 9.21
N LEU A 75 -7.41 6.29 8.29
CA LEU A 75 -8.80 6.74 8.53
C LEU A 75 -9.76 5.58 8.82
N ALA A 76 -9.60 4.46 8.12
CA ALA A 76 -10.38 3.26 8.39
C ALA A 76 -10.01 2.64 9.75
N ALA A 77 -8.73 2.64 10.11
CA ALA A 77 -8.21 2.17 11.40
C ALA A 77 -8.69 3.03 12.56
N MET A 78 -8.72 4.35 12.42
CA MET A 78 -9.22 5.28 13.45
C MET A 78 -10.65 4.94 13.88
N LYS A 79 -11.51 4.51 12.94
CA LYS A 79 -12.90 4.09 13.25
C LYS A 79 -12.99 2.81 14.10
N ILE A 80 -11.92 2.02 14.14
CA ILE A 80 -11.82 0.79 14.94
C ILE A 80 -11.15 1.09 16.28
N LEU A 81 -10.07 1.86 16.24
CA LEU A 81 -9.29 2.23 17.43
C LEU A 81 -10.03 3.23 18.35
N GLY A 82 -10.96 4.02 17.78
CA GLY A 82 -11.68 5.09 18.49
C GLY A 82 -10.88 6.38 18.67
N THR A 83 -9.59 6.37 18.33
CA THR A 83 -8.68 7.52 18.42
C THR A 83 -7.63 7.48 17.31
N ALA A 84 -7.08 8.63 16.96
CA ALA A 84 -5.94 8.75 16.05
C ALA A 84 -4.58 8.78 16.79
N GLU A 85 -4.56 8.96 18.11
CA GLU A 85 -3.34 9.07 18.92
C GLU A 85 -2.45 7.83 18.85
N ASN A 86 -3.05 6.65 18.68
CA ASN A 86 -2.35 5.39 18.55
C ASN A 86 -1.93 5.06 17.11
N ILE A 87 -2.14 6.00 16.17
CA ILE A 87 -1.83 5.81 14.75
C ILE A 87 -0.55 6.59 14.39
N THR A 88 0.41 5.89 13.83
CA THR A 88 1.58 6.47 13.19
C THR A 88 1.48 6.22 11.69
N CYS A 89 1.58 7.27 10.90
CA CYS A 89 1.55 7.26 9.44
C CYS A 89 2.95 7.56 8.90
N LEU A 90 3.49 6.69 8.06
CA LEU A 90 4.79 6.91 7.43
C LEU A 90 4.63 6.89 5.92
N ASP A 91 5.15 7.91 5.24
CA ASP A 91 5.21 7.97 3.77
C ASP A 91 6.45 8.76 3.32
N PRO A 92 7.11 8.40 2.21
CA PRO A 92 8.21 9.20 1.68
C PRO A 92 7.75 10.49 0.98
N SER A 93 6.48 10.59 0.56
CA SER A 93 5.91 11.74 -0.15
C SER A 93 5.34 12.78 0.83
N GLU A 94 5.98 13.93 0.91
CA GLU A 94 5.44 15.06 1.72
C GLU A 94 4.11 15.60 1.14
N GLY A 95 3.91 15.53 -0.17
CA GLY A 95 2.64 15.89 -0.79
C GLY A 95 1.48 15.00 -0.31
N MET A 96 1.72 13.69 -0.20
CA MET A 96 0.76 12.74 0.36
C MET A 96 0.52 12.99 1.84
N LEU A 97 1.57 13.17 2.63
CA LEU A 97 1.46 13.47 4.06
C LEU A 97 0.72 14.80 4.32
N ALA A 98 0.94 15.81 3.49
CA ALA A 98 0.22 17.07 3.60
C ALA A 98 -1.29 16.88 3.46
N VAL A 99 -1.73 16.07 2.49
CA VAL A 99 -3.15 15.72 2.34
C VAL A 99 -3.65 14.89 3.52
N ALA A 100 -2.88 13.91 4.00
CA ALA A 100 -3.27 13.08 5.13
C ALA A 100 -3.47 13.90 6.42
N ARG A 101 -2.59 14.86 6.69
CA ARG A 101 -2.67 15.80 7.85
C ARG A 101 -3.96 16.61 7.86
N THR A 102 -4.59 16.87 6.71
CA THR A 102 -5.89 17.57 6.68
C THR A 102 -7.07 16.71 7.14
N LYS A 103 -6.91 15.40 7.19
CA LYS A 103 -8.00 14.45 7.45
C LYS A 103 -7.90 13.76 8.81
N LEU A 104 -6.71 13.70 9.38
CA LEU A 104 -6.42 12.83 10.52
C LEU A 104 -5.39 13.49 11.44
N ALA A 105 -5.67 13.55 12.74
CA ALA A 105 -4.74 14.04 13.76
C ALA A 105 -3.88 12.88 14.32
N ALA A 106 -3.10 12.22 13.44
CA ALA A 106 -2.19 11.13 13.78
C ALA A 106 -0.74 11.62 13.86
N HIS A 107 0.19 10.72 14.22
CA HIS A 107 1.62 10.98 14.13
C HIS A 107 2.09 10.75 12.69
N PHE A 108 2.66 11.79 12.05
CA PHE A 108 3.15 11.69 10.67
C PHE A 108 4.66 11.78 10.61
N VAL A 109 5.27 10.82 9.92
CA VAL A 109 6.73 10.70 9.76
C VAL A 109 7.07 10.54 8.29
N ALA A 110 7.98 11.39 7.78
CA ALA A 110 8.55 11.20 6.46
C ALA A 110 9.59 10.06 6.51
N GLY A 111 9.44 9.05 5.65
CA GLY A 111 10.33 7.90 5.68
C GLY A 111 9.97 6.82 4.70
N ARG A 112 10.85 5.82 4.57
CA ARG A 112 10.72 4.71 3.62
C ARG A 112 10.50 3.40 4.35
N ALA A 113 9.76 2.51 3.70
CA ALA A 113 9.42 1.18 4.22
C ALA A 113 10.66 0.29 4.49
N GLU A 114 11.73 0.48 3.73
CA GLU A 114 12.98 -0.29 3.84
C GLU A 114 13.86 0.15 5.01
N ARG A 115 13.55 1.29 5.63
CA ARG A 115 14.29 1.82 6.80
C ARG A 115 13.35 2.63 7.68
N LEU A 116 12.73 1.97 8.64
CA LEU A 116 11.75 2.58 9.52
C LEU A 116 12.43 3.30 10.70
N PRO A 117 12.16 4.60 10.92
CA PRO A 117 12.82 5.38 11.99
C PRO A 117 12.16 5.15 13.36
N PHE A 118 11.88 3.90 13.69
CA PHE A 118 11.24 3.51 14.94
C PHE A 118 12.07 2.46 15.67
N PRO A 119 12.01 2.39 17.01
CA PRO A 119 12.61 1.33 17.80
C PRO A 119 12.02 -0.04 17.50
N ASP A 120 12.75 -1.07 17.85
CA ASP A 120 12.27 -2.45 17.83
C ASP A 120 11.04 -2.62 18.73
N ASN A 121 10.17 -3.56 18.40
CA ASN A 121 9.03 -3.97 19.24
C ASN A 121 8.13 -2.80 19.67
N THR A 122 7.81 -1.89 18.75
CA THR A 122 7.04 -0.67 19.03
C THR A 122 5.56 -0.83 18.77
N PHE A 123 5.19 -1.56 17.70
CA PHE A 123 3.82 -1.58 17.19
C PHE A 123 3.13 -2.94 17.39
N ASP A 124 1.84 -2.90 17.71
CA ASP A 124 1.00 -4.08 17.85
C ASP A 124 0.45 -4.52 16.49
N PHE A 125 0.24 -3.56 15.58
CA PHE A 125 -0.28 -3.78 14.25
C PHE A 125 0.45 -2.92 13.22
N LEU A 126 0.78 -3.51 12.05
CA LEU A 126 1.39 -2.80 10.93
C LEU A 126 0.56 -3.02 9.66
N THR A 127 0.30 -1.93 8.95
CA THR A 127 -0.40 -1.99 7.66
C THR A 127 0.46 -1.42 6.53
N MET A 128 0.25 -1.93 5.32
CA MET A 128 0.63 -1.29 4.07
C MET A 128 -0.51 -1.47 3.07
N GLY A 129 -1.08 -0.37 2.61
CA GLY A 129 -2.20 -0.39 1.67
C GLY A 129 -1.79 -0.05 0.23
N TYR A 130 -1.78 -1.04 -0.68
CA TYR A 130 -1.59 -0.87 -2.13
C TYR A 130 -0.26 -0.25 -2.56
N ALA A 131 0.78 -0.36 -1.73
CA ALA A 131 2.09 0.23 -1.95
C ALA A 131 3.23 -0.79 -2.11
N LEU A 132 2.97 -2.09 -1.94
CA LEU A 132 4.00 -3.14 -1.95
C LEU A 132 4.86 -3.14 -3.22
N ARG A 133 4.26 -2.84 -4.37
CA ARG A 133 4.96 -2.78 -5.65
C ARG A 133 5.88 -1.56 -5.82
N HIS A 134 5.80 -0.58 -4.91
CA HIS A 134 6.59 0.65 -4.96
C HIS A 134 7.88 0.60 -4.14
N VAL A 135 8.02 -0.36 -3.21
CA VAL A 135 9.26 -0.54 -2.45
C VAL A 135 10.42 -0.97 -3.35
N THR A 136 11.65 -0.78 -2.91
CA THR A 136 12.85 -1.17 -3.65
C THR A 136 13.26 -2.60 -3.37
N SER A 137 13.01 -3.09 -2.14
CA SER A 137 13.38 -4.43 -1.70
C SER A 137 12.34 -5.00 -0.74
N LEU A 138 11.67 -6.08 -1.13
CA LEU A 138 10.74 -6.80 -0.25
C LEU A 138 11.44 -7.35 0.99
N ASP A 139 12.64 -7.88 0.83
CA ASP A 139 13.37 -8.52 1.93
C ASP A 139 13.82 -7.51 2.98
N GLU A 140 14.25 -6.31 2.59
CA GLU A 140 14.56 -5.22 3.51
C GLU A 140 13.31 -4.71 4.20
N THR A 141 12.26 -4.46 3.43
CA THR A 141 10.96 -4.02 3.93
C THR A 141 10.41 -4.97 4.99
N PHE A 142 10.39 -6.27 4.72
CA PHE A 142 9.81 -7.23 5.65
C PHE A 142 10.70 -7.49 6.89
N ARG A 143 12.02 -7.34 6.77
CA ARG A 143 12.90 -7.33 7.95
C ARG A 143 12.62 -6.15 8.88
N GLU A 144 12.42 -4.96 8.32
CA GLU A 144 12.03 -3.77 9.09
C GLU A 144 10.64 -3.94 9.73
N TYR A 145 9.67 -4.49 9.02
CA TYR A 145 8.34 -4.78 9.57
C TYR A 145 8.42 -5.73 10.76
N ARG A 146 9.17 -6.82 10.60
CA ARG A 146 9.42 -7.73 11.72
C ARG A 146 10.13 -7.05 12.88
N ARG A 147 11.10 -6.18 12.60
CA ARG A 147 11.87 -5.48 13.65
C ARG A 147 10.97 -4.61 14.51
N VAL A 148 10.15 -3.77 13.90
CA VAL A 148 9.32 -2.79 14.61
C VAL A 148 8.05 -3.36 15.22
N LEU A 149 7.57 -4.50 14.74
CA LEU A 149 6.44 -5.21 15.36
C LEU A 149 6.86 -5.79 16.71
N LYS A 150 5.97 -5.75 17.69
CA LYS A 150 6.11 -6.46 18.97
C LYS A 150 6.00 -7.98 18.75
N PRO A 151 6.54 -8.83 19.65
CA PRO A 151 6.18 -10.24 19.68
C PRO A 151 4.65 -10.41 19.71
N GLY A 152 4.10 -11.27 18.85
CA GLY A 152 2.65 -11.40 18.64
C GLY A 152 2.01 -10.29 17.79
N GLY A 153 2.76 -9.27 17.41
CA GLY A 153 2.29 -8.19 16.56
C GLY A 153 1.95 -8.66 15.14
N ARG A 154 0.98 -8.04 14.51
CA ARG A 154 0.34 -8.48 13.26
C ARG A 154 0.65 -7.55 12.10
N LEU A 155 0.86 -8.15 10.94
CA LEU A 155 1.04 -7.48 9.66
C LEU A 155 -0.18 -7.70 8.78
N LEU A 156 -0.66 -6.65 8.13
CA LEU A 156 -1.65 -6.70 7.05
C LEU A 156 -1.17 -5.88 5.86
N ILE A 157 -0.98 -6.53 4.72
CA ILE A 157 -0.70 -5.85 3.45
C ILE A 157 -1.92 -6.03 2.54
N LEU A 158 -2.47 -4.92 2.07
CA LEU A 158 -3.53 -4.89 1.06
C LEU A 158 -2.90 -4.63 -0.30
N GLU A 159 -3.24 -5.43 -1.32
CA GLU A 159 -2.72 -5.21 -2.67
C GLU A 159 -3.75 -5.61 -3.74
N VAL A 160 -3.67 -4.96 -4.90
CA VAL A 160 -4.42 -5.36 -6.09
C VAL A 160 -3.62 -6.44 -6.82
N THR A 161 -4.24 -7.57 -7.09
CA THR A 161 -3.57 -8.70 -7.74
C THR A 161 -4.33 -9.10 -9.00
N LYS A 162 -3.58 -9.31 -10.07
CA LYS A 162 -4.11 -9.76 -11.35
C LYS A 162 -4.84 -11.12 -11.19
N PRO A 163 -6.06 -11.25 -11.70
CA PRO A 163 -6.79 -12.51 -11.69
C PRO A 163 -6.05 -13.61 -12.43
N ALA A 164 -6.09 -14.84 -11.90
CA ALA A 164 -5.42 -16.00 -12.52
C ALA A 164 -6.10 -16.48 -13.81
N GLY A 165 -7.41 -16.28 -13.96
CA GLY A 165 -8.19 -16.72 -15.13
C GLY A 165 -8.00 -15.82 -16.35
N ARG A 166 -7.94 -16.41 -17.57
CA ARG A 166 -7.71 -15.66 -18.84
C ARG A 166 -8.73 -14.54 -19.06
N ALA A 167 -10.03 -14.81 -18.84
CA ALA A 167 -11.09 -13.81 -18.98
C ALA A 167 -10.94 -12.70 -17.94
N GLY A 168 -10.73 -13.03 -16.67
CA GLY A 168 -10.49 -12.05 -15.61
C GLY A 168 -9.25 -11.20 -15.86
N ALA A 169 -8.14 -11.80 -16.30
CA ALA A 169 -6.93 -11.09 -16.67
C ALA A 169 -7.13 -10.14 -17.87
N PHE A 170 -7.94 -10.54 -18.85
CA PHE A 170 -8.30 -9.68 -19.99
C PHE A 170 -9.12 -8.47 -19.54
N LEU A 171 -10.19 -8.68 -18.74
CA LEU A 171 -11.03 -7.60 -18.21
C LEU A 171 -10.24 -6.67 -17.30
N PHE A 172 -9.35 -7.21 -16.46
CA PHE A 172 -8.46 -6.47 -15.61
C PHE A 172 -7.52 -5.55 -16.42
N ARG A 173 -6.91 -6.10 -17.48
CA ARG A 173 -6.07 -5.34 -18.41
C ARG A 173 -6.84 -4.26 -19.16
N LEU A 174 -8.04 -4.56 -19.62
CA LEU A 174 -8.88 -3.58 -20.30
C LEU A 174 -9.26 -2.43 -19.36
N TYR A 175 -9.69 -2.76 -18.13
CA TYR A 175 -10.11 -1.76 -17.15
C TYR A 175 -8.95 -0.90 -16.67
N PHE A 176 -7.94 -1.49 -16.05
CA PHE A 176 -6.83 -0.75 -15.46
C PHE A 176 -5.82 -0.21 -16.48
N GLY A 177 -5.67 -0.87 -17.62
CA GLY A 177 -4.72 -0.48 -18.65
C GLY A 177 -5.24 0.56 -19.65
N ARG A 178 -6.58 0.69 -19.80
CA ARG A 178 -7.16 1.61 -20.80
C ARG A 178 -8.29 2.47 -20.25
N ILE A 179 -9.32 1.84 -19.67
CA ILE A 179 -10.54 2.57 -19.25
C ILE A 179 -10.23 3.51 -18.10
N TYR A 180 -9.59 3.01 -17.05
CA TYR A 180 -9.34 3.77 -15.82
C TYR A 180 -8.40 4.98 -16.04
N PRO A 181 -7.25 4.87 -16.73
CA PRO A 181 -6.42 6.03 -17.06
C PRO A 181 -7.13 7.06 -17.94
N PHE A 182 -7.96 6.61 -18.92
CA PHE A 182 -8.76 7.50 -19.75
C PHE A 182 -9.78 8.29 -18.93
N LEU A 183 -10.55 7.59 -18.09
CA LEU A 183 -11.52 8.22 -17.20
C LEU A 183 -10.86 9.18 -16.21
N THR A 184 -9.73 8.79 -15.63
CA THR A 184 -8.95 9.66 -14.74
C THR A 184 -8.59 10.97 -15.42
N ARG A 185 -8.09 10.92 -16.67
CA ARG A 185 -7.78 12.11 -17.45
C ARG A 185 -9.01 13.00 -17.69
N VAL A 186 -10.14 12.41 -18.02
CA VAL A 186 -11.38 13.14 -18.31
C VAL A 186 -11.93 13.84 -17.06
N PHE A 187 -11.97 13.13 -15.94
CA PHE A 187 -12.59 13.64 -14.71
C PHE A 187 -11.67 14.59 -13.92
N THR A 188 -10.37 14.31 -13.85
CA THR A 188 -9.43 15.17 -13.10
C THR A 188 -8.89 16.31 -13.95
N ARG A 189 -8.92 16.20 -15.27
CA ARG A 189 -8.23 17.09 -16.23
C ARG A 189 -6.73 17.26 -15.93
N SER A 190 -6.14 16.33 -15.16
CA SER A 190 -4.75 16.34 -14.70
C SER A 190 -3.93 15.32 -15.48
N LEU A 191 -2.80 15.77 -16.05
CA LEU A 191 -1.82 14.88 -16.66
C LEU A 191 -1.09 14.06 -15.60
N ASP A 192 -0.77 14.66 -14.45
CA ASP A 192 -0.09 13.98 -13.34
C ASP A 192 -0.93 12.80 -12.81
N ALA A 193 -2.24 12.99 -12.64
CA ALA A 193 -3.15 11.92 -12.23
C ALA A 193 -3.23 10.79 -13.27
N ARG A 194 -3.23 11.13 -14.56
CA ARG A 194 -3.18 10.14 -15.65
C ARG A 194 -1.89 9.33 -15.61
N ASP A 195 -0.75 10.01 -15.48
CA ASP A 195 0.58 9.37 -15.50
C ASP A 195 0.78 8.49 -14.26
N MET A 196 0.26 8.92 -13.11
CA MET A 196 0.19 8.09 -11.91
C MET A 196 -0.63 6.82 -12.14
N MET A 197 -1.77 6.88 -12.83
CA MET A 197 -2.58 5.71 -13.14
C MET A 197 -1.94 4.79 -14.18
N ALA A 198 -1.23 5.33 -15.16
CA ALA A 198 -0.46 4.53 -16.11
C ALA A 198 0.64 3.75 -15.40
N TYR A 199 1.38 4.42 -14.51
CA TYR A 199 2.40 3.77 -13.68
C TYR A 199 1.80 2.71 -12.74
N PHE A 200 0.62 2.96 -12.15
CA PHE A 200 -0.08 1.95 -11.35
C PHE A 200 -0.37 0.69 -12.14
N TRP A 201 -0.88 0.85 -13.35
CA TRP A 201 -1.16 -0.28 -14.23
C TRP A 201 0.11 -1.09 -14.53
N GLU A 202 1.18 -0.44 -14.96
CA GLU A 202 2.43 -1.12 -15.32
C GLU A 202 3.03 -1.88 -14.13
N THR A 203 3.03 -1.27 -12.94
CA THR A 203 3.52 -1.94 -11.72
C THR A 203 2.62 -3.07 -11.25
N MET A 204 1.29 -2.98 -11.43
CA MET A 204 0.36 -4.08 -11.12
C MET A 204 0.54 -5.27 -12.07
N ASP A 205 0.71 -5.02 -13.38
CA ASP A 205 0.87 -6.10 -14.38
C ASP A 205 2.23 -6.81 -14.22
N ALA A 206 3.27 -6.07 -13.82
CA ALA A 206 4.64 -6.56 -13.65
C ALA A 206 4.96 -7.10 -12.24
N CYS A 207 4.05 -6.98 -11.29
CA CYS A 207 4.29 -7.35 -9.88
C CYS A 207 4.61 -8.85 -9.74
N VAL A 208 5.54 -9.17 -8.84
CA VAL A 208 5.86 -10.57 -8.50
C VAL A 208 4.63 -11.35 -8.06
N PRO A 209 4.59 -12.67 -8.34
CA PRO A 209 3.45 -13.49 -7.97
C PRO A 209 3.28 -13.57 -6.45
N PRO A 210 2.05 -13.79 -5.96
CA PRO A 210 1.76 -13.88 -4.53
C PRO A 210 2.63 -14.88 -3.76
N ALA A 211 3.02 -15.99 -4.38
CA ALA A 211 3.89 -16.98 -3.77
C ALA A 211 5.28 -16.39 -3.40
N ALA A 212 5.82 -15.49 -4.23
CA ALA A 212 7.09 -14.83 -3.97
C ALA A 212 6.99 -13.86 -2.78
N VAL A 213 5.88 -13.11 -2.65
CA VAL A 213 5.62 -12.25 -1.49
C VAL A 213 5.58 -13.08 -0.20
N LEU A 214 4.85 -14.20 -0.20
CA LEU A 214 4.78 -15.11 0.95
C LEU A 214 6.14 -15.73 1.30
N ALA A 215 6.93 -16.08 0.30
CA ALA A 215 8.29 -16.60 0.51
C ALA A 215 9.20 -15.55 1.18
N SER A 216 9.14 -14.29 0.73
CA SER A 216 9.92 -13.20 1.31
C SER A 216 9.47 -12.87 2.74
N LEU A 217 8.16 -12.90 3.05
CA LEU A 217 7.65 -12.74 4.42
C LEU A 217 8.20 -13.81 5.37
N ARG A 218 8.19 -15.08 4.93
CA ARG A 218 8.74 -16.20 5.71
C ARG A 218 10.26 -16.10 5.88
N ALA A 219 10.97 -15.73 4.82
CA ALA A 219 12.42 -15.51 4.85
C ALA A 219 12.82 -14.37 5.81
N ALA A 220 11.97 -13.36 5.99
CA ALA A 220 12.15 -12.31 6.98
C ALA A 220 11.88 -12.78 8.43
N GLY A 221 11.44 -14.03 8.65
CA GLY A 221 11.12 -14.60 9.96
C GLY A 221 9.74 -14.20 10.51
N LEU A 222 8.83 -13.82 9.63
CA LEU A 222 7.43 -13.63 9.99
C LEU A 222 6.68 -14.96 9.91
N ALA A 223 6.02 -15.33 10.99
CA ALA A 223 5.26 -16.56 11.11
C ALA A 223 3.84 -16.41 10.52
N ARG A 224 3.18 -17.53 10.24
CA ARG A 224 1.80 -17.58 9.74
C ARG A 224 1.56 -16.67 8.52
N ALA A 225 2.57 -16.63 7.62
CA ALA A 225 2.44 -15.85 6.39
C ALA A 225 1.41 -16.50 5.46
N GLU A 226 0.27 -15.85 5.28
CA GLU A 226 -0.88 -16.32 4.50
C GLU A 226 -1.37 -15.25 3.53
N ARG A 227 -2.15 -15.67 2.53
CA ARG A 227 -2.83 -14.78 1.59
C ARG A 227 -4.30 -15.16 1.50
N ALA A 228 -5.18 -14.20 1.74
CA ALA A 228 -6.59 -14.28 1.41
C ALA A 228 -6.88 -13.49 0.13
N GLY A 229 -7.51 -14.13 -0.86
CA GLY A 229 -7.99 -13.47 -2.07
C GLY A 229 -9.42 -12.99 -1.88
N GLN A 230 -9.69 -11.72 -2.21
CA GLN A 230 -11.03 -11.13 -2.13
C GLN A 230 -11.49 -10.69 -3.51
N LEU A 231 -12.68 -11.10 -3.91
CA LEU A 231 -13.32 -10.76 -5.20
C LEU A 231 -12.45 -11.05 -6.44
N GLY A 232 -11.45 -11.95 -6.32
CA GLY A 232 -10.52 -12.28 -7.39
C GLY A 232 -9.54 -11.17 -7.78
N LEU A 233 -9.61 -9.99 -7.16
CA LEU A 233 -8.81 -8.80 -7.48
C LEU A 233 -7.94 -8.31 -6.33
N PHE A 234 -8.37 -8.51 -5.09
CA PHE A 234 -7.65 -8.02 -3.92
C PHE A 234 -6.94 -9.16 -3.20
N SER A 235 -5.75 -8.88 -2.74
CA SER A 235 -4.98 -9.77 -1.85
C SER A 235 -4.79 -9.11 -0.50
N GLU A 236 -5.06 -9.87 0.54
CA GLU A 236 -4.67 -9.57 1.91
C GLU A 236 -3.55 -10.53 2.29
N TYR A 237 -2.33 -10.00 2.44
CA TYR A 237 -1.24 -10.77 2.99
C TYR A 237 -1.17 -10.48 4.48
N THR A 238 -1.16 -11.54 5.28
CA THR A 238 -1.07 -11.47 6.74
C THR A 238 0.13 -12.24 7.24
N ALA A 239 0.69 -11.78 8.33
CA ALA A 239 1.74 -12.47 9.05
C ALA A 239 1.80 -12.01 10.50
N VAL A 240 2.52 -12.74 11.35
CA VAL A 240 2.69 -12.45 12.78
C VAL A 240 4.17 -12.50 13.11
N LYS A 241 4.65 -11.59 13.95
CA LYS A 241 5.97 -11.74 14.57
C LYS A 241 5.88 -12.76 15.69
N ALA A 242 6.66 -13.85 15.57
CA ALA A 242 6.81 -14.84 16.65
C ALA A 242 7.54 -14.26 17.86
#